data_c9725b153db92e5146c15fc8973cf78d
#
_entry.id   c9725b153db92e5146c15fc8973cf78d
#
_cell.length_a   1.000
_cell.length_b   1.000
_cell.length_c   1.000
_cell.angle_alpha   90.00
_cell.angle_beta   90.00
_cell.angle_gamma   90.00
#
_symmetry.space_group_name_H-M   'P 1'
#
loop_
_entity.id
_entity.type
_entity.pdbx_description
1 polymer ?
#
loop_
_entity_poly.entity_id
_entity_poly.type
_entity_poly.pdbx_seq_one_letter_code
_entity_poly.pdbx_strand_id
1 'polypeptide(L)'
;MRWACRSTCSRHCASRAANYSNEGGVGYNRYQKNIMGMWLINELRRDLCPDMPFGEIVAAAQASDCALLVDANAPAFLSPVSMKAAFDAATGNRLRTPGDYFRCAYRSLAASYRDALDELERNTGRTYDRLYIVGGGAKNAFLNELTQAATGKQVIALPIEATALGNLNIQMEGK
;
A
#
# COMPACT_ATOMS: atom_id res chain seq x y z
N MET A 1 -3.31 -4.39 -1.66
CA MET A 1 -3.40 -5.12 -0.39
C MET A 1 -4.80 -5.67 -0.24
N ARG A 2 -5.00 -6.96 0.03
CA ARG A 2 -6.33 -7.59 0.12
C ARG A 2 -6.48 -8.27 1.47
N TRP A 3 -7.62 -8.09 2.12
CA TRP A 3 -7.93 -8.60 3.45
C TRP A 3 -9.15 -9.51 3.42
N ALA A 4 -9.18 -10.57 4.22
CA ALA A 4 -10.31 -11.49 4.31
C ALA A 4 -10.93 -11.48 5.71
N CYS A 5 -12.25 -11.26 5.79
CA CYS A 5 -13.03 -11.40 7.02
C CYS A 5 -14.43 -11.95 6.75
N ARG A 6 -14.96 -12.75 7.67
CA ARG A 6 -16.37 -13.18 7.70
C ARG A 6 -17.15 -12.23 8.60
N SER A 7 -18.20 -11.55 8.12
CA SER A 7 -19.11 -10.82 8.99
C SER A 7 -20.50 -10.61 8.39
N THR A 8 -21.50 -10.52 9.25
CA THR A 8 -22.92 -10.41 9.00
C THR A 8 -23.41 -8.98 8.72
N CYS A 9 -24.57 -8.86 8.14
CA CYS A 9 -25.25 -7.81 7.40
C CYS A 9 -25.34 -6.37 7.98
N SER A 10 -25.15 -6.09 9.25
CA SER A 10 -25.38 -4.73 9.82
C SER A 10 -24.27 -3.70 9.59
N ARG A 11 -23.11 -4.14 9.07
CA ARG A 11 -21.93 -3.27 8.80
C ARG A 11 -21.81 -2.84 7.34
N HIS A 12 -22.79 -3.16 6.49
CA HIS A 12 -22.71 -2.92 5.04
C HIS A 12 -22.66 -1.44 4.65
N CYS A 13 -23.40 -0.56 5.34
CA CYS A 13 -23.43 0.86 4.99
C CYS A 13 -22.07 1.55 5.26
N ALA A 14 -21.46 1.32 6.42
CA ALA A 14 -20.16 1.89 6.76
C ALA A 14 -19.05 1.34 5.84
N SER A 15 -19.05 0.04 5.56
CA SER A 15 -18.09 -0.61 4.66
C SER A 15 -18.19 -0.09 3.24
N ARG A 16 -19.41 0.14 2.73
CA ARG A 16 -19.63 0.69 1.39
C ARG A 16 -19.18 2.15 1.30
N ALA A 17 -19.48 2.96 2.30
CA ALA A 17 -19.01 4.35 2.37
C ALA A 17 -17.48 4.45 2.42
N ALA A 18 -16.83 3.48 3.08
CA ALA A 18 -15.39 3.36 3.17
C ALA A 18 -14.72 2.63 1.98
N ASN A 19 -15.48 2.35 0.93
CA ASN A 19 -15.01 1.68 -0.30
C ASN A 19 -14.45 0.26 -0.08
N TYR A 20 -15.05 -0.49 0.86
CA TYR A 20 -14.77 -1.92 1.01
C TYR A 20 -15.72 -2.77 0.18
N SER A 21 -15.21 -3.87 -0.34
CA SER A 21 -15.98 -4.91 -1.03
C SER A 21 -15.75 -6.28 -0.42
N ASN A 22 -16.74 -7.18 -0.62
CA ASN A 22 -16.59 -8.59 -0.32
C ASN A 22 -16.39 -9.35 -1.62
N GLU A 23 -15.27 -10.07 -1.74
CA GLU A 23 -15.03 -10.98 -2.85
C GLU A 23 -15.10 -12.43 -2.36
N GLY A 24 -15.80 -13.27 -3.14
CA GLY A 24 -15.85 -14.71 -2.89
C GLY A 24 -14.49 -15.38 -3.05
N GLY A 25 -14.16 -16.24 -2.12
CA GLY A 25 -13.05 -17.19 -2.19
C GLY A 25 -13.57 -18.62 -2.01
N VAL A 26 -12.69 -19.61 -2.08
CA VAL A 26 -13.05 -21.02 -1.84
C VAL A 26 -13.37 -21.18 -0.34
N GLY A 27 -14.67 -21.32 -0.02
CA GLY A 27 -15.14 -21.50 1.35
C GLY A 27 -15.08 -20.28 2.28
N TYR A 28 -14.75 -19.08 1.75
CA TYR A 28 -14.68 -17.85 2.53
C TYR A 28 -14.95 -16.60 1.66
N ASN A 29 -15.26 -15.48 2.31
CA ASN A 29 -15.32 -14.16 1.66
C ASN A 29 -14.14 -13.31 2.10
N ARG A 30 -13.51 -12.62 1.14
CA ARG A 30 -12.47 -11.63 1.37
C ARG A 30 -13.10 -10.25 1.51
N TYR A 31 -12.89 -9.63 2.64
CA TYR A 31 -13.24 -8.24 2.87
C TYR A 31 -12.04 -7.38 2.47
N GLN A 32 -12.16 -6.55 1.46
CA GLN A 32 -11.03 -5.88 0.82
C GLN A 32 -11.33 -4.44 0.44
N LYS A 33 -10.27 -3.65 0.35
CA LYS A 33 -10.25 -2.26 -0.12
C LYS A 33 -9.07 -2.06 -1.06
N ASN A 34 -9.28 -1.33 -2.14
CA ASN A 34 -8.19 -0.88 -2.99
C ASN A 34 -7.57 0.38 -2.40
N ILE A 35 -6.26 0.40 -2.27
CA ILE A 35 -5.47 1.55 -1.82
C ILE A 35 -4.27 1.74 -2.75
N MET A 36 -3.73 2.97 -2.77
CA MET A 36 -2.54 3.28 -3.54
C MET A 36 -1.37 2.37 -3.17
N GLY A 37 -0.55 2.03 -4.14
CA GLY A 37 0.61 1.15 -3.98
C GLY A 37 1.85 1.68 -4.69
N MET A 38 2.77 0.77 -5.04
CA MET A 38 4.05 1.08 -5.69
C MET A 38 3.93 1.80 -7.03
N TRP A 39 2.74 1.86 -7.62
CA TRP A 39 2.47 2.65 -8.82
C TRP A 39 2.84 4.13 -8.62
N LEU A 40 2.57 4.68 -7.43
CA LEU A 40 2.94 6.05 -7.06
C LEU A 40 4.46 6.31 -7.21
N ILE A 41 5.28 5.36 -6.77
CA ILE A 41 6.74 5.43 -6.88
C ILE A 41 7.18 5.29 -8.35
N ASN A 42 6.54 4.40 -9.11
CA ASN A 42 6.85 4.20 -10.53
C ASN A 42 6.58 5.47 -11.35
N GLU A 43 5.46 6.15 -11.11
CA GLU A 43 5.12 7.38 -11.79
C GLU A 43 6.06 8.54 -11.40
N LEU A 44 6.41 8.67 -10.12
CA LEU A 44 7.43 9.63 -9.70
C LEU A 44 8.79 9.35 -10.35
N ARG A 45 9.19 8.08 -10.44
CA ARG A 45 10.41 7.69 -11.13
C ARG A 45 10.38 8.12 -12.60
N ARG A 46 9.27 7.85 -13.29
CA ARG A 46 9.09 8.22 -14.69
C ARG A 46 9.25 9.73 -14.91
N ASP A 47 8.71 10.54 -13.99
CA ASP A 47 8.74 12.00 -14.10
C ASP A 47 10.09 12.62 -13.70
N LEU A 48 10.76 12.07 -12.69
CA LEU A 48 11.94 12.69 -12.07
C LEU A 48 13.27 12.11 -12.59
N CYS A 49 13.32 10.80 -12.76
CA CYS A 49 14.56 10.07 -13.05
C CYS A 49 14.28 8.70 -13.67
N PRO A 50 13.81 8.64 -14.93
CA PRO A 50 13.35 7.40 -15.57
C PRO A 50 14.43 6.32 -15.63
N ASP A 51 15.69 6.70 -15.73
CA ASP A 51 16.82 5.78 -15.86
C ASP A 51 17.40 5.32 -14.50
N MET A 52 16.97 5.93 -13.39
CA MET A 52 17.51 5.62 -12.06
C MET A 52 17.06 4.21 -11.62
N PRO A 53 17.99 3.32 -11.24
CA PRO A 53 17.64 2.00 -10.70
C PRO A 53 16.85 2.10 -9.38
N PHE A 54 15.98 1.14 -9.11
CA PHE A 54 15.17 1.14 -7.88
C PHE A 54 16.01 1.15 -6.60
N GLY A 55 17.19 0.53 -6.60
CA GLY A 55 18.11 0.57 -5.45
C GLY A 55 18.57 2.00 -5.13
N GLU A 56 18.86 2.80 -6.15
CA GLU A 56 19.28 4.19 -5.98
C GLU A 56 18.11 5.08 -5.53
N ILE A 57 16.88 4.83 -6.01
CA ILE A 57 15.66 5.49 -5.54
C ILE A 57 15.48 5.27 -4.03
N VAL A 58 15.64 4.02 -3.58
CA VAL A 58 15.54 3.69 -2.16
C VAL A 58 16.64 4.38 -1.37
N ALA A 59 17.89 4.36 -1.85
CA ALA A 59 19.00 5.03 -1.21
C ALA A 59 18.79 6.55 -1.11
N ALA A 60 18.31 7.19 -2.19
CA ALA A 60 17.98 8.62 -2.19
C ALA A 60 16.85 8.95 -1.19
N ALA A 61 15.82 8.10 -1.12
CA ALA A 61 14.73 8.26 -0.15
C ALA A 61 15.23 8.08 1.29
N GLN A 62 16.14 7.14 1.54
CA GLN A 62 16.72 6.91 2.87
C GLN A 62 17.63 8.06 3.31
N ALA A 63 18.37 8.67 2.36
CA ALA A 63 19.26 9.80 2.64
C ALA A 63 18.50 11.13 2.87
N SER A 64 17.24 11.23 2.47
CA SER A 64 16.43 12.45 2.67
C SER A 64 15.84 12.49 4.08
N ASP A 65 15.83 13.69 4.69
CA ASP A 65 15.18 13.98 5.98
C ASP A 65 13.73 14.49 5.82
N CYS A 66 13.14 14.37 4.63
CA CYS A 66 11.81 14.87 4.35
C CYS A 66 10.77 14.25 5.29
N ALA A 67 10.11 15.11 6.08
CA ALA A 67 9.06 14.73 7.00
C ALA A 67 7.63 14.89 6.44
N LEU A 68 7.49 15.45 5.24
CA LEU A 68 6.19 15.72 4.63
C LEU A 68 5.45 14.43 4.29
N LEU A 69 4.13 14.52 4.40
CA LEU A 69 3.18 13.47 4.01
C LEU A 69 2.11 14.08 3.11
N VAL A 70 1.59 13.26 2.20
CA VAL A 70 0.41 13.55 1.38
C VAL A 70 -0.61 12.43 1.57
N ASP A 71 -1.88 12.70 1.29
CA ASP A 71 -2.86 11.62 1.16
C ASP A 71 -2.64 10.88 -0.16
N ALA A 72 -1.97 9.73 -0.09
CA ALA A 72 -1.65 8.93 -1.27
C ALA A 72 -2.89 8.42 -2.03
N ASN A 73 -4.07 8.39 -1.40
CA ASN A 73 -5.32 7.98 -2.02
C ASN A 73 -6.14 9.16 -2.56
N ALA A 74 -5.66 10.40 -2.42
CA ALA A 74 -6.37 11.57 -2.94
C ALA A 74 -6.55 11.49 -4.46
N PRO A 75 -7.67 11.99 -5.00
CA PRO A 75 -7.96 11.97 -6.44
C PRO A 75 -6.83 12.55 -7.31
N ALA A 76 -6.09 13.52 -6.78
CA ALA A 76 -4.96 14.14 -7.47
C ALA A 76 -3.84 13.16 -7.85
N PHE A 77 -3.73 12.01 -7.17
CA PHE A 77 -2.72 10.98 -7.42
C PHE A 77 -3.23 9.80 -8.23
N LEU A 78 -4.52 9.72 -8.58
CA LEU A 78 -5.07 8.55 -9.28
C LEU A 78 -4.67 8.49 -10.75
N SER A 79 -4.60 9.63 -11.44
CA SER A 79 -4.21 9.70 -12.86
C SER A 79 -3.72 11.11 -13.20
N PRO A 80 -2.67 11.62 -12.58
CA PRO A 80 -2.15 12.94 -12.89
C PRO A 80 -1.42 12.96 -14.25
N VAL A 81 -1.41 14.09 -14.91
CA VAL A 81 -0.56 14.30 -16.09
C VAL A 81 0.93 14.23 -15.71
N SER A 82 1.26 14.74 -14.53
CA SER A 82 2.58 14.61 -13.92
C SER A 82 2.42 14.32 -12.42
N MET A 83 3.02 13.22 -11.98
CA MET A 83 3.05 12.85 -10.57
C MET A 83 3.87 13.85 -9.76
N LYS A 84 5.00 14.33 -10.32
CA LYS A 84 5.79 15.40 -9.70
C LYS A 84 4.94 16.63 -9.42
N ALA A 85 4.19 17.11 -10.40
CA ALA A 85 3.35 18.30 -10.26
C ALA A 85 2.24 18.09 -9.20
N ALA A 86 1.67 16.89 -9.11
CA ALA A 86 0.69 16.55 -8.08
C ALA A 86 1.30 16.62 -6.67
N PHE A 87 2.53 16.12 -6.49
CA PHE A 87 3.26 16.25 -5.23
C PHE A 87 3.60 17.71 -4.91
N ASP A 88 4.04 18.49 -5.90
CA ASP A 88 4.33 19.93 -5.74
C ASP A 88 3.10 20.67 -5.21
N ALA A 89 1.96 20.48 -5.84
CA ALA A 89 0.70 21.07 -5.43
C ALA A 89 0.29 20.64 -3.99
N ALA A 90 0.37 19.34 -3.70
CA ALA A 90 -0.02 18.80 -2.40
C ALA A 90 0.90 19.22 -1.25
N THR A 91 2.17 19.52 -1.54
CA THR A 91 3.16 19.91 -0.52
C THR A 91 3.49 21.40 -0.51
N GLY A 92 2.85 22.20 -1.38
CA GLY A 92 3.15 23.63 -1.54
C GLY A 92 4.57 23.88 -2.03
N ASN A 93 5.04 23.07 -2.97
CA ASN A 93 6.39 23.14 -3.57
C ASN A 93 7.54 23.07 -2.54
N ARG A 94 7.36 22.29 -1.47
CA ARG A 94 8.37 22.17 -0.41
C ARG A 94 9.37 21.04 -0.63
N LEU A 95 9.12 20.13 -1.57
CA LEU A 95 10.06 19.07 -1.94
C LEU A 95 11.14 19.66 -2.87
N ARG A 96 12.41 19.36 -2.62
CA ARG A 96 13.55 19.99 -3.29
C ARG A 96 14.37 19.03 -4.15
N THR A 97 14.56 17.83 -3.66
CA THR A 97 15.39 16.81 -4.31
C THR A 97 14.56 15.60 -4.70
N PRO A 98 14.97 14.80 -5.69
CA PRO A 98 14.28 13.52 -5.97
C PRO A 98 14.11 12.64 -4.73
N GLY A 99 15.12 12.62 -3.83
CA GLY A 99 15.04 11.91 -2.57
C GLY A 99 13.88 12.36 -1.69
N ASP A 100 13.56 13.66 -1.65
CA ASP A 100 12.45 14.20 -0.88
C ASP A 100 11.10 13.69 -1.42
N TYR A 101 10.92 13.68 -2.74
CA TYR A 101 9.71 13.14 -3.37
C TYR A 101 9.54 11.66 -3.05
N PHE A 102 10.59 10.86 -3.22
CA PHE A 102 10.51 9.43 -2.92
C PHE A 102 10.28 9.16 -1.44
N ARG A 103 10.98 9.87 -0.55
CA ARG A 103 10.76 9.76 0.89
C ARG A 103 9.35 10.11 1.29
N CYS A 104 8.83 11.23 0.80
CA CYS A 104 7.46 11.65 1.02
C CYS A 104 6.48 10.58 0.53
N ALA A 105 6.67 10.07 -0.69
CA ALA A 105 5.81 9.04 -1.27
C ALA A 105 5.83 7.73 -0.46
N TYR A 106 7.00 7.21 -0.10
CA TYR A 106 7.13 5.99 0.71
C TYR A 106 6.46 6.12 2.07
N ARG A 107 6.69 7.24 2.76
CA ARG A 107 6.06 7.50 4.06
C ARG A 107 4.55 7.68 3.95
N SER A 108 4.07 8.33 2.90
CA SER A 108 2.65 8.50 2.63
C SER A 108 1.95 7.17 2.34
N LEU A 109 2.60 6.26 1.60
CA LEU A 109 2.12 4.90 1.41
C LEU A 109 2.02 4.14 2.74
N ALA A 110 3.07 4.19 3.56
CA ALA A 110 3.06 3.53 4.87
C ALA A 110 1.97 4.08 5.80
N ALA A 111 1.75 5.40 5.80
CA ALA A 111 0.67 6.05 6.53
C ALA A 111 -0.71 5.60 6.02
N SER A 112 -0.90 5.55 4.70
CA SER A 112 -2.13 5.05 4.08
C SER A 112 -2.43 3.59 4.46
N TYR A 113 -1.40 2.75 4.58
CA TYR A 113 -1.55 1.35 5.02
C TYR A 113 -1.95 1.25 6.49
N ARG A 114 -1.39 2.10 7.36
CA ARG A 114 -1.84 2.22 8.75
C ARG A 114 -3.31 2.61 8.82
N ASP A 115 -3.70 3.67 8.12
CA ASP A 115 -5.07 4.19 8.16
C ASP A 115 -6.08 3.15 7.64
N ALA A 116 -5.71 2.40 6.59
CA ALA A 116 -6.53 1.31 6.07
C ALA A 116 -6.63 0.13 7.06
N LEU A 117 -5.55 -0.17 7.80
CA LEU A 117 -5.56 -1.21 8.82
C LEU A 117 -6.43 -0.80 10.02
N ASP A 118 -6.28 0.43 10.50
CA ASP A 118 -7.08 0.97 11.61
C ASP A 118 -8.58 0.98 11.25
N GLU A 119 -8.90 1.32 10.01
CA GLU A 119 -10.27 1.25 9.51
C GLU A 119 -10.79 -0.19 9.42
N LEU A 120 -9.94 -1.12 8.96
CA LEU A 120 -10.26 -2.54 8.91
C LEU A 120 -10.54 -3.10 10.32
N GLU A 121 -9.68 -2.79 11.29
CA GLU A 121 -9.83 -3.22 12.68
C GLU A 121 -11.14 -2.67 13.28
N ARG A 122 -11.45 -1.41 13.06
CA ARG A 122 -12.73 -0.80 13.48
C ARG A 122 -13.94 -1.47 12.84
N ASN A 123 -13.89 -1.71 11.53
CA ASN A 123 -15.01 -2.29 10.79
C ASN A 123 -15.27 -3.75 11.14
N THR A 124 -14.23 -4.51 11.49
CA THR A 124 -14.33 -5.93 11.80
C THR A 124 -14.47 -6.20 13.30
N GLY A 125 -14.10 -5.25 14.15
CA GLY A 125 -13.98 -5.45 15.60
C GLY A 125 -12.88 -6.43 15.98
N ARG A 126 -11.86 -6.58 15.12
CA ARG A 126 -10.72 -7.49 15.32
C ARG A 126 -9.42 -6.69 15.31
N THR A 127 -8.43 -7.18 16.04
CA THR A 127 -7.04 -6.70 15.98
C THR A 127 -6.17 -7.71 15.26
N TYR A 128 -5.12 -7.24 14.62
CA TYR A 128 -4.19 -8.06 13.84
C TYR A 128 -2.76 -7.74 14.27
N ASP A 129 -1.98 -8.78 14.59
CA ASP A 129 -0.57 -8.61 15.00
C ASP A 129 0.39 -8.67 13.83
N ARG A 130 -0.06 -9.22 12.70
CA ARG A 130 0.77 -9.50 11.52
C ARG A 130 0.15 -8.94 10.25
N LEU A 131 1.01 -8.42 9.41
CA LEU A 131 0.69 -7.90 8.09
C LEU A 131 1.47 -8.66 7.02
N TYR A 132 0.78 -9.41 6.18
CA TYR A 132 1.43 -10.15 5.10
C TYR A 132 1.44 -9.33 3.83
N ILE A 133 2.62 -9.08 3.25
CA ILE A 133 2.79 -8.39 1.98
C ILE A 133 3.15 -9.43 0.91
N VAL A 134 2.39 -9.45 -0.18
CA VAL A 134 2.58 -10.37 -1.29
C VAL A 134 2.76 -9.62 -2.62
N GLY A 135 3.37 -10.27 -3.60
CA GLY A 135 3.59 -9.68 -4.92
C GLY A 135 4.78 -8.74 -4.98
N GLY A 136 4.80 -7.83 -5.97
CA GLY A 136 5.96 -6.96 -6.24
C GLY A 136 6.37 -6.06 -5.08
N GLY A 137 5.42 -5.61 -4.27
CA GLY A 137 5.69 -4.78 -3.08
C GLY A 137 6.49 -5.51 -1.99
N ALA A 138 6.42 -6.84 -1.92
CA ALA A 138 7.15 -7.64 -0.95
C ALA A 138 8.69 -7.48 -1.07
N LYS A 139 9.18 -7.18 -2.27
CA LYS A 139 10.63 -6.97 -2.52
C LYS A 139 11.16 -5.62 -2.01
N ASN A 140 10.30 -4.67 -1.68
CA ASN A 140 10.72 -3.34 -1.23
C ASN A 140 10.89 -3.34 0.30
N ALA A 141 12.09 -3.68 0.77
CA ALA A 141 12.41 -3.74 2.19
C ALA A 141 12.15 -2.39 2.88
N PHE A 142 12.52 -1.28 2.26
CA PHE A 142 12.33 0.06 2.83
C PHE A 142 10.85 0.39 3.07
N LEU A 143 9.97 0.11 2.11
CA LEU A 143 8.52 0.29 2.32
C LEU A 143 7.99 -0.65 3.41
N ASN A 144 8.50 -1.87 3.49
CA ASN A 144 8.10 -2.84 4.51
C ASN A 144 8.48 -2.36 5.91
N GLU A 145 9.70 -1.83 6.08
CA GLU A 145 10.18 -1.22 7.33
C GLU A 145 9.33 -0.02 7.74
N LEU A 146 9.08 0.91 6.81
CA LEU A 146 8.21 2.07 7.06
C LEU A 146 6.77 1.64 7.41
N THR A 147 6.25 0.61 6.76
CA THR A 147 4.93 0.06 7.05
C THR A 147 4.88 -0.56 8.45
N GLN A 148 5.89 -1.34 8.82
CA GLN A 148 6.01 -1.90 10.17
C GLN A 148 6.07 -0.79 11.22
N ALA A 149 6.90 0.22 11.00
CA ALA A 149 7.01 1.37 11.91
C ALA A 149 5.70 2.16 12.03
N ALA A 150 4.98 2.37 10.92
CA ALA A 150 3.74 3.14 10.89
C ALA A 150 2.57 2.38 11.52
N THR A 151 2.47 1.06 11.31
CA THR A 151 1.36 0.24 11.78
C THR A 151 1.58 -0.35 13.17
N GLY A 152 2.83 -0.45 13.63
CA GLY A 152 3.20 -1.18 14.85
C GLY A 152 2.98 -2.69 14.75
N LYS A 153 2.75 -3.23 13.56
CA LYS A 153 2.48 -4.65 13.31
C LYS A 153 3.71 -5.34 12.70
N GLN A 154 3.86 -6.62 12.96
CA GLN A 154 4.91 -7.41 12.31
C GLN A 154 4.60 -7.53 10.82
N VAL A 155 5.48 -7.00 9.97
CA VAL A 155 5.37 -7.12 8.50
C VAL A 155 6.11 -8.37 8.04
N ILE A 156 5.40 -9.24 7.32
CA ILE A 156 5.93 -10.48 6.75
C ILE A 156 5.80 -10.40 5.23
N ALA A 157 6.94 -10.27 4.57
CA ALA A 157 7.01 -10.29 3.11
C ALA A 157 7.06 -11.74 2.61
N LEU A 158 6.06 -12.13 1.83
CA LEU A 158 5.98 -13.47 1.24
C LEU A 158 6.56 -13.48 -0.18
N PRO A 159 7.04 -14.64 -0.67
CA PRO A 159 7.48 -14.78 -2.06
C PRO A 159 6.41 -14.32 -3.06
N ILE A 160 6.86 -13.84 -4.24
CA ILE A 160 5.95 -13.37 -5.30
C ILE A 160 5.03 -14.49 -5.76
N GLU A 161 5.53 -15.70 -5.78
CA GLU A 161 4.85 -16.93 -6.20
C GLU A 161 3.78 -17.40 -5.23
N ALA A 162 3.62 -16.76 -4.05
CA ALA A 162 2.64 -17.18 -3.04
C ALA A 162 1.21 -17.28 -3.59
N THR A 163 0.84 -16.40 -4.55
CA THR A 163 -0.48 -16.47 -5.20
C THR A 163 -0.58 -17.68 -6.13
N ALA A 164 0.47 -17.98 -6.90
CA ALA A 164 0.52 -19.14 -7.81
C ALA A 164 0.55 -20.44 -7.00
N LEU A 165 1.33 -20.52 -5.94
CA LEU A 165 1.38 -21.66 -5.03
C LEU A 165 0.04 -21.90 -4.33
N GLY A 166 -0.65 -20.83 -3.90
CA GLY A 166 -1.99 -20.95 -3.32
C GLY A 166 -3.01 -21.51 -4.32
N ASN A 167 -3.00 -21.06 -5.57
CA ASN A 167 -3.86 -21.59 -6.61
C ASN A 167 -3.54 -23.07 -6.93
N LEU A 168 -2.26 -23.41 -6.99
CA LEU A 168 -1.83 -24.78 -7.23
C LEU A 168 -2.29 -25.73 -6.12
N ASN A 169 -2.12 -25.32 -4.85
CA ASN A 169 -2.57 -26.09 -3.71
C ASN A 169 -4.08 -26.39 -3.75
N ILE A 170 -4.90 -25.34 -4.06
CA ILE A 170 -6.36 -25.52 -4.18
C ILE A 170 -6.70 -26.49 -5.32
N GLN A 171 -5.99 -26.44 -6.46
CA GLN A 171 -6.21 -27.36 -7.57
C GLN A 171 -5.79 -28.80 -7.22
N MET A 172 -4.78 -28.97 -6.38
CA MET A 172 -4.34 -30.30 -5.93
C MET A 172 -5.26 -30.90 -4.87
N GLU A 173 -5.86 -30.09 -3.99
CA GLU A 173 -6.82 -30.52 -2.97
C GLU A 173 -8.22 -30.80 -3.53
N GLY A 174 -8.53 -30.28 -4.72
CA GLY A 174 -9.83 -30.44 -5.40
C GLY A 174 -9.96 -31.70 -6.26
N LYS A 175 -9.09 -32.71 -6.11
CA LYS A 175 -9.17 -34.01 -6.80
C LYS A 175 -9.79 -35.08 -5.94
#